data_97ead53bd63049a3bad0f756e74cade7
#
_entry.id   97ead53bd63049a3bad0f756e74cade7
#
_cell.length_a   1.000
_cell.length_b   1.000
_cell.length_c   1.000
_cell.angle_alpha   90.00
_cell.angle_beta   90.00
_cell.angle_gamma   90.00
#
_symmetry.space_group_name_H-M   'P 1'
#
loop_
_entity.id
_entity.type
_entity.pdbx_description
1 polymer ?
#
loop_
_entity_poly.entity_id
_entity_poly.type
_entity_poly.pdbx_seq_one_letter_code
_entity_poly.pdbx_strand_id
1 'polypeptide(L)'
;MALGKVQSLIVAKLIAMGRLTVEQRDAIAARPQDLNGDALDRLLQEDYKITAFQCLVAKGRALGLAPFNVARYKIATSTFERIPQEFCQENLVLPVGQVGDLLLVAFANPFEVTLPAKIQEMTGKRVVRLLAREKDIKEKFSKASDRS
;
A
#
# COMPACT_ATOMS: atom_id res chain seq x y z
N MET A 1 21.09 -7.92 -9.72
CA MET A 1 20.94 -7.36 -8.37
C MET A 1 19.55 -7.65 -7.82
N ALA A 2 19.47 -8.01 -6.55
CA ALA A 2 18.20 -8.39 -5.93
C ALA A 2 17.24 -7.20 -5.76
N LEU A 3 17.76 -5.98 -5.63
CA LEU A 3 16.96 -4.78 -5.35
C LEU A 3 16.84 -3.90 -6.59
N GLY A 4 15.59 -3.60 -6.97
CA GLY A 4 15.31 -2.55 -7.95
C GLY A 4 15.40 -1.17 -7.31
N LYS A 5 15.15 -0.13 -8.10
CA LYS A 5 15.26 1.26 -7.64
C LYS A 5 14.33 1.56 -6.46
N VAL A 6 13.08 1.14 -6.54
CA VAL A 6 12.09 1.39 -5.47
C VAL A 6 12.45 0.60 -4.22
N GLN A 7 12.83 -0.66 -4.36
CA GLN A 7 13.22 -1.52 -3.24
C GLN A 7 14.45 -0.94 -2.52
N SER A 8 15.41 -0.41 -3.27
CA SER A 8 16.58 0.25 -2.69
C SER A 8 16.18 1.47 -1.87
N LEU A 9 15.21 2.26 -2.34
CA LEU A 9 14.69 3.41 -1.59
C LEU A 9 13.98 2.98 -0.32
N ILE A 10 13.19 1.91 -0.38
CA ILE A 10 12.50 1.37 0.81
C ILE A 10 13.52 0.96 1.87
N VAL A 11 14.55 0.22 1.47
CA VAL A 11 15.61 -0.22 2.39
C VAL A 11 16.33 0.98 2.99
N ALA A 12 16.62 2.01 2.18
CA ALA A 12 17.26 3.24 2.66
C ALA A 12 16.39 3.93 3.71
N LYS A 13 15.07 3.95 3.54
CA LYS A 13 14.15 4.53 4.53
C LYS A 13 14.14 3.73 5.83
N LEU A 14 14.23 2.40 5.74
CA LEU A 14 14.31 1.54 6.93
C LEU A 14 15.61 1.78 7.70
N ILE A 15 16.71 2.03 7.01
CA ILE A 15 17.98 2.41 7.67
C ILE A 15 17.79 3.74 8.40
N ALA A 16 17.20 4.73 7.75
CA ALA A 16 16.93 6.04 8.35
C ALA A 16 16.01 5.94 9.57
N MET A 17 15.09 4.96 9.57
CA MET A 17 14.18 4.71 10.68
C MET A 17 14.83 3.89 11.82
N GLY A 18 16.08 3.48 11.66
CA GLY A 18 16.77 2.68 12.66
C GLY A 18 16.35 1.21 12.69
N ARG A 19 15.72 0.72 11.62
CA ARG A 19 15.22 -0.66 11.55
C ARG A 19 16.16 -1.62 10.82
N LEU A 20 17.08 -1.09 10.03
CA LEU A 20 18.11 -1.85 9.33
C LEU A 20 19.45 -1.15 9.47
N THR A 21 20.52 -1.93 9.41
CA THR A 21 21.88 -1.42 9.33
C THR A 21 22.37 -1.42 7.87
N VAL A 22 23.46 -0.69 7.61
CA VAL A 22 24.09 -0.69 6.29
C VAL A 22 24.56 -2.10 5.92
N GLU A 23 25.10 -2.84 6.88
CA GLU A 23 25.56 -4.22 6.68
C GLU A 23 24.40 -5.15 6.30
N GLN A 24 23.24 -4.98 6.93
CA GLN A 24 22.04 -5.75 6.60
C GLN A 24 21.55 -5.41 5.19
N ARG A 25 21.59 -4.14 4.81
CA ARG A 25 21.26 -3.72 3.44
C ARG A 25 22.16 -4.43 2.42
N ASP A 26 23.46 -4.45 2.68
CA ASP A 26 24.41 -5.07 1.77
C ASP A 26 24.15 -6.58 1.64
N ALA A 27 23.79 -7.24 2.75
CA ALA A 27 23.44 -8.66 2.74
C ALA A 27 22.16 -8.92 1.92
N ILE A 28 21.17 -8.05 2.03
CA ILE A 28 19.93 -8.15 1.24
C ILE A 28 20.23 -7.95 -0.25
N ALA A 29 21.01 -6.93 -0.58
CA ALA A 29 21.37 -6.61 -1.96
C ALA A 29 22.18 -7.71 -2.64
N ALA A 30 22.93 -8.49 -1.86
CA ALA A 30 23.77 -9.58 -2.36
C ALA A 30 22.98 -10.87 -2.65
N ARG A 31 21.71 -10.95 -2.28
CA ARG A 31 20.90 -12.14 -2.50
C ARG A 31 20.69 -12.40 -3.99
N PRO A 32 20.71 -13.68 -4.42
CA PRO A 32 20.47 -14.01 -5.83
C PRO A 32 19.01 -13.93 -6.25
N GLN A 33 18.07 -13.91 -5.28
CA GLN A 33 16.64 -13.87 -5.58
C GLN A 33 16.21 -12.48 -6.03
N ASP A 34 15.20 -12.44 -6.88
CA ASP A 34 14.52 -11.19 -7.21
C ASP A 34 13.61 -10.80 -6.05
N LEU A 35 13.86 -9.65 -5.45
CA LEU A 35 13.11 -9.15 -4.30
C LEU A 35 12.08 -8.09 -4.70
N ASN A 36 11.45 -8.24 -5.85
CA ASN A 36 10.37 -7.37 -6.29
C ASN A 36 9.05 -7.78 -5.64
N GLY A 37 8.10 -6.83 -5.58
CA GLY A 37 6.77 -7.07 -5.03
C GLY A 37 6.82 -7.47 -3.57
N ASP A 38 6.07 -8.53 -3.23
CA ASP A 38 5.92 -9.00 -1.85
C ASP A 38 7.13 -9.74 -1.30
N ALA A 39 8.06 -10.14 -2.17
CA ALA A 39 9.23 -10.93 -1.75
C ALA A 39 10.10 -10.14 -0.75
N LEU A 40 10.33 -8.86 -1.01
CA LEU A 40 11.09 -8.01 -0.09
C LEU A 40 10.36 -7.86 1.25
N ASP A 41 9.06 -7.60 1.23
CA ASP A 41 8.27 -7.43 2.45
C ASP A 41 8.33 -8.69 3.32
N ARG A 42 8.20 -9.88 2.72
CA ARG A 42 8.28 -11.14 3.46
C ARG A 42 9.66 -11.34 4.07
N LEU A 43 10.72 -11.05 3.31
CA LEU A 43 12.08 -11.15 3.80
C LEU A 43 12.30 -10.25 5.01
N LEU A 44 11.86 -8.99 4.92
CA LEU A 44 12.04 -8.02 5.99
C LEU A 44 11.28 -8.43 7.26
N GLN A 45 10.08 -8.99 7.10
CA GLN A 45 9.29 -9.43 8.25
C GLN A 45 9.84 -10.70 8.87
N GLU A 46 10.23 -11.68 8.08
CA GLU A 46 10.65 -12.99 8.56
C GLU A 46 12.09 -12.99 9.08
N ASP A 47 13.02 -12.41 8.34
CA ASP A 47 14.45 -12.48 8.65
C ASP A 47 14.95 -11.33 9.52
N TYR A 48 14.32 -10.15 9.39
CA TYR A 48 14.78 -8.95 10.08
C TYR A 48 13.78 -8.42 11.12
N LYS A 49 12.67 -9.13 11.31
CA LYS A 49 11.67 -8.81 12.35
C LYS A 49 11.09 -7.40 12.22
N ILE A 50 11.01 -6.88 11.01
CA ILE A 50 10.39 -5.59 10.74
C ILE A 50 8.90 -5.84 10.58
N THR A 51 8.05 -5.04 11.26
CA THR A 51 6.60 -5.26 11.17
C THR A 51 6.06 -4.89 9.78
N ALA A 52 4.95 -5.49 9.42
CA ALA A 52 4.28 -5.19 8.15
C ALA A 52 3.96 -3.70 8.02
N PHE A 53 3.53 -3.06 9.12
CA PHE A 53 3.22 -1.64 9.10
C PHE A 53 4.48 -0.78 8.94
N GLN A 54 5.59 -1.18 9.54
CA GLN A 54 6.88 -0.49 9.35
C GLN A 54 7.34 -0.56 7.90
N CYS A 55 7.14 -1.71 7.24
CA CYS A 55 7.42 -1.85 5.81
C CYS A 55 6.55 -0.90 4.98
N LEU A 56 5.27 -0.80 5.33
CA LEU A 56 4.34 0.11 4.65
C LEU A 56 4.75 1.57 4.82
N VAL A 57 5.16 1.96 6.04
CA VAL A 57 5.63 3.33 6.32
C VAL A 57 6.86 3.65 5.47
N ALA A 58 7.82 2.73 5.41
CA ALA A 58 9.03 2.92 4.62
C ALA A 58 8.71 3.06 3.13
N LYS A 59 7.80 2.23 2.63
CA LYS A 59 7.35 2.29 1.23
C LYS A 59 6.65 3.62 0.94
N GLY A 60 5.79 4.06 1.84
CA GLY A 60 5.12 5.36 1.72
C GLY A 60 6.10 6.52 1.67
N ARG A 61 7.11 6.51 2.55
CA ARG A 61 8.15 7.53 2.56
C ARG A 61 8.96 7.53 1.26
N ALA A 62 9.26 6.34 0.74
CA ALA A 62 10.02 6.19 -0.52
C ALA A 62 9.22 6.73 -1.71
N LEU A 63 7.90 6.60 -1.70
CA LEU A 63 7.03 6.99 -2.81
C LEU A 63 6.34 8.33 -2.61
N GLY A 64 6.50 8.95 -1.45
CA GLY A 64 5.84 10.22 -1.13
C GLY A 64 4.34 10.08 -0.89
N LEU A 65 3.90 8.92 -0.41
CA LEU A 65 2.49 8.63 -0.12
C LEU A 65 2.30 8.36 1.38
N ALA A 66 1.18 8.83 1.92
CA ALA A 66 0.84 8.58 3.32
C ALA A 66 0.41 7.11 3.49
N PRO A 67 1.05 6.38 4.41
CA PRO A 67 0.59 5.03 4.74
C PRO A 67 -0.72 5.09 5.52
N PHE A 68 -1.60 4.12 5.29
CA PHE A 68 -2.90 4.08 5.93
C PHE A 68 -3.22 2.65 6.36
N ASN A 69 -3.55 2.47 7.63
CA ASN A 69 -3.90 1.16 8.17
C ASN A 69 -5.40 0.89 7.98
N VAL A 70 -5.73 0.36 6.81
CA VAL A 70 -7.11 0.04 6.43
C VAL A 70 -7.74 -0.96 7.40
N ALA A 71 -6.95 -1.90 7.93
CA ALA A 71 -7.46 -2.96 8.81
C ALA A 71 -8.13 -2.40 10.06
N ARG A 72 -7.65 -1.27 10.56
CA ARG A 72 -8.16 -0.66 11.80
C ARG A 72 -9.17 0.45 11.58
N TYR A 73 -9.49 0.76 10.34
CA TYR A 73 -10.37 1.88 10.03
C TYR A 73 -11.76 1.36 9.64
N LYS A 74 -12.79 1.94 10.25
CA LYS A 74 -14.17 1.62 9.92
C LYS A 74 -14.66 2.55 8.81
N ILE A 75 -14.95 1.99 7.66
CA ILE A 75 -15.38 2.75 6.49
C ILE A 75 -16.90 2.87 6.49
N ALA A 76 -17.41 4.10 6.32
CA ALA A 76 -18.85 4.32 6.19
C ALA A 76 -19.35 3.66 4.89
N THR A 77 -20.52 3.04 4.95
CA THR A 77 -21.14 2.37 3.80
C THR A 77 -21.26 3.29 2.60
N SER A 78 -21.66 4.54 2.82
CA SER A 78 -21.80 5.52 1.73
C SER A 78 -20.47 5.80 1.04
N THR A 79 -19.36 5.80 1.78
CA THR A 79 -18.02 5.96 1.20
C THR A 79 -17.61 4.71 0.44
N PHE A 80 -17.84 3.54 1.05
CA PHE A 80 -17.47 2.25 0.47
C PHE A 80 -18.13 2.03 -0.90
N GLU A 81 -19.33 2.54 -1.07
CA GLU A 81 -20.11 2.38 -2.29
C GLU A 81 -19.80 3.41 -3.40
N ARG A 82 -18.91 4.37 -3.14
CA ARG A 82 -18.57 5.40 -4.14
C ARG A 82 -17.91 4.85 -5.40
N ILE A 83 -17.20 3.75 -5.26
CA ILE A 83 -16.54 3.06 -6.38
C ILE A 83 -17.14 1.66 -6.47
N PRO A 84 -17.50 1.17 -7.68
CA PRO A 84 -18.02 -0.18 -7.81
C PRO A 84 -17.09 -1.21 -7.18
N GLN A 85 -17.64 -2.13 -6.41
CA GLN A 85 -16.86 -3.12 -5.67
C GLN A 85 -15.99 -3.97 -6.60
N GLU A 86 -16.51 -4.35 -7.76
CA GLU A 86 -15.76 -5.12 -8.75
C GLU A 86 -14.52 -4.39 -9.21
N PHE A 87 -14.63 -3.08 -9.49
CA PHE A 87 -13.49 -2.26 -9.87
C PHE A 87 -12.45 -2.20 -8.76
N CYS A 88 -12.90 -2.04 -7.51
CA CYS A 88 -12.01 -2.00 -6.36
C CYS A 88 -11.25 -3.30 -6.19
N GLN A 89 -11.92 -4.43 -6.34
CA GLN A 89 -11.30 -5.75 -6.19
C GLN A 89 -10.28 -6.04 -7.30
N GLU A 90 -10.60 -5.67 -8.53
CA GLU A 90 -9.71 -5.87 -9.67
C GLU A 90 -8.44 -5.02 -9.57
N ASN A 91 -8.57 -3.81 -9.06
CA ASN A 91 -7.47 -2.83 -9.05
C ASN A 91 -6.85 -2.63 -7.68
N LEU A 92 -7.34 -3.34 -6.66
CA LEU A 92 -6.84 -3.27 -5.27
C LEU A 92 -6.80 -1.84 -4.76
N VAL A 93 -7.94 -1.17 -4.88
CA VAL A 93 -8.16 0.18 -4.37
C VAL A 93 -9.38 0.15 -3.44
N LEU A 94 -9.44 1.09 -2.52
CA LEU A 94 -10.52 1.13 -1.53
C LEU A 94 -10.81 2.56 -1.15
N PRO A 95 -12.04 3.07 -1.38
CA PRO A 95 -12.41 4.38 -0.86
C PRO A 95 -12.55 4.29 0.67
N VAL A 96 -11.85 5.15 1.39
CA VAL A 96 -11.81 5.08 2.86
C VAL A 96 -12.42 6.30 3.54
N GLY A 97 -12.55 7.42 2.83
CA GLY A 97 -13.14 8.63 3.40
C GLY A 97 -13.47 9.63 2.34
N GLN A 98 -14.30 10.60 2.70
CA GLN A 98 -14.62 11.71 1.81
C GLN A 98 -14.80 12.99 2.63
N VAL A 99 -14.26 14.08 2.10
CA VAL A 99 -14.36 15.41 2.70
C VAL A 99 -14.65 16.38 1.57
N GLY A 100 -15.89 16.92 1.51
CA GLY A 100 -16.29 17.80 0.42
C GLY A 100 -16.19 17.09 -0.93
N ASP A 101 -15.42 17.67 -1.85
CA ASP A 101 -15.18 17.10 -3.18
C ASP A 101 -13.95 16.16 -3.23
N LEU A 102 -13.34 15.89 -2.08
CA LEU A 102 -12.17 15.00 -1.98
C LEU A 102 -12.61 13.59 -1.61
N LEU A 103 -12.09 12.60 -2.33
CA LEU A 103 -12.26 11.20 -2.01
C LEU A 103 -10.89 10.63 -1.65
N LEU A 104 -10.79 10.11 -0.43
CA LEU A 104 -9.56 9.47 0.06
C LEU A 104 -9.62 8.01 -0.36
N VAL A 105 -8.64 7.58 -1.14
CA VAL A 105 -8.59 6.23 -1.69
C VAL A 105 -7.28 5.56 -1.33
N ALA A 106 -7.36 4.37 -0.75
CA ALA A 106 -6.20 3.55 -0.45
C ALA A 106 -5.84 2.72 -1.67
N PHE A 107 -4.57 2.70 -2.03
CA PHE A 107 -4.02 1.95 -3.16
C PHE A 107 -3.01 0.93 -2.66
N ALA A 108 -3.13 -0.32 -3.10
CA ALA A 108 -2.10 -1.32 -2.87
C ALA A 108 -0.97 -1.18 -3.89
N ASN A 109 -1.32 -0.79 -5.12
CA ASN A 109 -0.35 -0.60 -6.20
C ASN A 109 -0.34 0.88 -6.64
N PRO A 110 0.58 1.69 -6.09
CA PRO A 110 0.65 3.11 -6.43
C PRO A 110 1.26 3.39 -7.81
N PHE A 111 1.73 2.35 -8.50
CA PHE A 111 2.40 2.50 -9.80
C PHE A 111 1.41 2.57 -10.97
N GLU A 112 0.15 2.25 -10.74
CA GLU A 112 -0.92 2.37 -11.74
C GLU A 112 -1.36 3.82 -11.84
N VAL A 113 -0.61 4.61 -12.61
CA VAL A 113 -0.76 6.07 -12.67
C VAL A 113 -2.08 6.52 -13.31
N THR A 114 -2.76 5.65 -14.05
CA THR A 114 -4.04 5.97 -14.68
C THR A 114 -5.24 5.78 -13.75
N LEU A 115 -5.08 5.03 -12.65
CA LEU A 115 -6.19 4.72 -11.74
C LEU A 115 -6.83 5.95 -11.08
N PRO A 116 -6.04 6.92 -10.56
CA PRO A 116 -6.66 8.10 -9.95
C PRO A 116 -7.57 8.86 -10.91
N ALA A 117 -7.16 9.02 -12.16
CA ALA A 117 -7.96 9.71 -13.17
C ALA A 117 -9.25 8.95 -13.48
N LYS A 118 -9.18 7.62 -13.59
CA LYS A 118 -10.35 6.78 -13.81
C LYS A 118 -11.35 6.90 -12.65
N ILE A 119 -10.86 6.91 -11.42
CA ILE A 119 -11.69 7.04 -10.22
C ILE A 119 -12.35 8.43 -10.19
N GLN A 120 -11.59 9.47 -10.52
CA GLN A 120 -12.13 10.83 -10.59
C GLN A 120 -13.26 10.94 -11.63
N GLU A 121 -13.08 10.29 -12.77
CA GLU A 121 -14.11 10.25 -13.82
C GLU A 121 -15.38 9.53 -13.35
N MET A 122 -15.21 8.39 -12.66
CA MET A 122 -16.32 7.59 -12.17
C MET A 122 -17.11 8.26 -11.04
N THR A 123 -16.43 9.00 -10.18
CA THR A 123 -17.01 9.54 -8.94
C THR A 123 -17.33 11.03 -9.01
N GLY A 124 -16.74 11.76 -9.94
CA GLY A 124 -16.83 13.21 -9.99
C GLY A 124 -16.08 13.91 -8.85
N LYS A 125 -15.25 13.18 -8.13
CA LYS A 125 -14.51 13.70 -6.97
C LYS A 125 -13.02 13.68 -7.23
N ARG A 126 -12.29 14.59 -6.58
CA ARG A 126 -10.82 14.57 -6.65
C ARG A 126 -10.28 13.48 -5.71
N VAL A 127 -9.30 12.75 -6.18
CA VAL A 127 -8.73 11.61 -5.45
C VAL A 127 -7.49 12.04 -4.67
N VAL A 128 -7.48 11.74 -3.37
CA VAL A 128 -6.30 11.81 -2.53
C VAL A 128 -5.80 10.39 -2.32
N ARG A 129 -4.57 10.11 -2.73
CA ARG A 129 -4.02 8.75 -2.70
C ARG A 129 -3.39 8.46 -1.34
N LEU A 130 -3.74 7.30 -0.79
CA LEU A 130 -3.12 6.74 0.42
C LEU A 130 -2.55 5.38 0.05
N LEU A 131 -1.51 4.95 0.76
CA LEU A 131 -0.89 3.65 0.53
C LEU A 131 -1.38 2.65 1.58
N ALA A 132 -1.85 1.49 1.14
CA ALA A 132 -2.31 0.43 2.05
C ALA A 132 -1.77 -0.93 1.60
N ARG A 133 -1.83 -1.91 2.51
CA ARG A 133 -1.41 -3.26 2.21
C ARG A 133 -2.49 -3.98 1.42
N GLU A 134 -2.07 -4.72 0.41
CA GLU A 134 -2.98 -5.51 -0.42
C GLU A 134 -3.84 -6.45 0.42
N LYS A 135 -3.24 -7.15 1.37
CA LYS A 135 -3.95 -8.06 2.27
C LYS A 135 -5.07 -7.37 3.03
N ASP A 136 -4.81 -6.17 3.54
CA ASP A 136 -5.79 -5.42 4.32
C ASP A 136 -6.97 -4.96 3.45
N ILE A 137 -6.69 -4.55 2.21
CA ILE A 137 -7.72 -4.18 1.25
C ILE A 137 -8.60 -5.39 0.92
N LYS A 138 -7.98 -6.54 0.63
CA LYS A 138 -8.71 -7.78 0.32
C LYS A 138 -9.60 -8.22 1.48
N GLU A 139 -9.12 -8.10 2.72
CA GLU A 139 -9.90 -8.47 3.90
C GLU A 139 -11.13 -7.60 4.07
N LYS A 140 -11.08 -6.32 3.71
CA LYS A 140 -12.25 -5.44 3.78
C LYS A 140 -13.35 -5.91 2.83
N PHE A 141 -13.03 -6.37 1.65
CA PHE A 141 -14.02 -6.91 0.71
C PHE A 141 -14.59 -8.23 1.19
N SER A 142 -13.78 -9.09 1.76
CA SER A 142 -14.22 -10.36 2.34
C SER A 142 -15.26 -10.10 3.44
N LYS A 143 -15.00 -9.16 4.34
CA LYS A 143 -15.92 -8.79 5.41
C LYS A 143 -17.20 -8.15 4.89
N ALA A 144 -17.11 -7.34 3.84
CA ALA A 144 -18.28 -6.72 3.23
C ALA A 144 -19.17 -7.76 2.58
N SER A 145 -18.60 -8.79 1.94
CA SER A 145 -19.36 -9.90 1.35
C SER A 145 -20.10 -10.70 2.42
N ASP A 146 -19.51 -10.87 3.59
CA ASP A 146 -20.11 -11.60 4.71
C ASP A 146 -21.32 -10.88 5.31
N ARG A 147 -21.49 -9.59 5.02
CA ARG A 147 -22.58 -8.77 5.55
C ARG A 147 -23.81 -8.70 4.62
N SER A 148 -23.71 -9.25 3.44
CA SER A 148 -24.79 -9.20 2.47
C SER A 148 -25.85 -10.29 2.67
#